data_eabfa46d3452260f5042db558e49cfcc
#
_entry.id   eabfa46d3452260f5042db558e49cfcc
#
_cell.length_a   1.000
_cell.length_b   1.000
_cell.length_c   1.000
_cell.angle_alpha   90.00
_cell.angle_beta   90.00
_cell.angle_gamma   90.00
#
_symmetry.space_group_name_H-M   'P 1'
#
loop_
_entity.id
_entity.type
_entity.pdbx_description
1 polymer ?
#
loop_
_entity_poly.entity_id
_entity_poly.type
_entity_poly.pdbx_seq_one_letter_code
_entity_poly.pdbx_strand_id
1 'polypeptide(L)'
;MIEKQSKNVLEGIDALIDMLEHYEDTDKKRQKIKEKENEGDRMVHEILSELNKTFITPIDREDICKLVSSLDDILDNLEAVSERLVLYKIKKPPKYMLEFAQTLHKASYNVHEAIALLRNFKDATQMRIFCKEVHTQENEGDALLRKAMAELFNGKDAVEIIKIKELYDDMESAIDRCEDVADVVGDILVKYA
;
A
#
# COMPACT_ATOMS: atom_id res chain seq x y z
N MET A 1 -2.32 12.95 12.18
CA MET A 1 -3.28 12.59 11.13
C MET A 1 -2.64 11.60 10.15
N ILE A 2 -1.50 11.90 9.53
CA ILE A 2 -0.80 10.99 8.58
C ILE A 2 -0.48 9.62 9.21
N GLU A 3 -0.01 9.58 10.46
CA GLU A 3 0.19 8.33 11.22
C GLU A 3 -1.11 7.50 11.36
N LYS A 4 -2.26 8.16 11.51
CA LYS A 4 -3.56 7.47 11.54
C LYS A 4 -3.92 6.90 10.17
N GLN A 5 -3.61 7.62 9.09
CA GLN A 5 -3.83 7.15 7.72
C GLN A 5 -2.93 5.93 7.41
N SER A 6 -1.64 5.97 7.75
CA SER A 6 -0.75 4.82 7.54
C SER A 6 -1.16 3.59 8.36
N LYS A 7 -1.75 3.77 9.54
CA LYS A 7 -2.38 2.68 10.29
C LYS A 7 -3.61 2.11 9.59
N ASN A 8 -4.45 2.96 8.99
CA ASN A 8 -5.62 2.51 8.23
C ASN A 8 -5.21 1.70 6.98
N VAL A 9 -4.08 2.04 6.36
CA VAL A 9 -3.48 1.23 5.29
C VAL A 9 -3.16 -0.19 5.79
N LEU A 10 -2.49 -0.33 6.93
CA LEU A 10 -2.21 -1.65 7.52
C LEU A 10 -3.49 -2.44 7.78
N GLU A 11 -4.52 -1.81 8.35
CA GLU A 11 -5.81 -2.46 8.59
C GLU A 11 -6.51 -2.91 7.28
N GLY A 12 -6.34 -2.14 6.19
CA GLY A 12 -6.80 -2.52 4.85
C GLY A 12 -6.06 -3.75 4.30
N ILE A 13 -4.73 -3.79 4.48
CA ILE A 13 -3.91 -4.94 4.05
C ILE A 13 -4.25 -6.20 4.85
N ASP A 14 -4.46 -6.08 6.18
CA ASP A 14 -4.90 -7.18 7.03
C ASP A 14 -6.24 -7.75 6.56
N ALA A 15 -7.18 -6.88 6.15
CA ALA A 15 -8.47 -7.31 5.60
C ALA A 15 -8.30 -8.04 4.26
N LEU A 16 -7.34 -7.64 3.40
CA LEU A 16 -7.02 -8.35 2.17
C LEU A 16 -6.36 -9.72 2.45
N ILE A 17 -5.42 -9.78 3.39
CA ILE A 17 -4.80 -11.06 3.81
C ILE A 17 -5.86 -12.02 4.32
N ASP A 18 -6.77 -11.57 5.22
CA ASP A 18 -7.90 -12.41 5.67
C ASP A 18 -8.78 -12.89 4.51
N MET A 19 -9.02 -12.03 3.50
CA MET A 19 -9.77 -12.42 2.31
C MET A 19 -9.05 -13.50 1.51
N LEU A 20 -7.73 -13.43 1.37
CA LEU A 20 -6.94 -14.39 0.60
C LEU A 20 -6.75 -15.72 1.34
N GLU A 21 -6.56 -15.69 2.66
CA GLU A 21 -6.37 -16.90 3.48
C GLU A 21 -7.68 -17.68 3.70
N HIS A 22 -8.79 -16.96 3.86
CA HIS A 22 -10.11 -17.51 4.08
C HIS A 22 -11.05 -17.09 2.95
N TYR A 23 -10.86 -17.70 1.76
CA TYR A 23 -11.52 -17.27 0.51
C TYR A 23 -12.99 -17.70 0.44
N GLU A 24 -13.76 -17.23 1.40
CA GLU A 24 -15.21 -17.41 1.53
C GLU A 24 -15.87 -16.07 1.85
N ASP A 25 -17.17 -15.93 1.59
CA ASP A 25 -17.90 -14.67 1.81
C ASP A 25 -17.18 -13.44 1.19
N THR A 26 -16.60 -13.62 -0.01
CA THR A 26 -15.72 -12.64 -0.65
C THR A 26 -16.35 -11.26 -0.83
N ASP A 27 -17.66 -11.18 -1.07
CA ASP A 27 -18.38 -9.91 -1.15
C ASP A 27 -18.34 -9.12 0.17
N LYS A 28 -18.49 -9.81 1.32
CA LYS A 28 -18.43 -9.16 2.63
C LYS A 28 -17.02 -8.71 2.95
N LYS A 29 -16.02 -9.49 2.57
CA LYS A 29 -14.60 -9.16 2.80
C LYS A 29 -14.17 -8.00 1.91
N ARG A 30 -14.57 -7.99 0.63
CA ARG A 30 -14.41 -6.84 -0.26
C ARG A 30 -15.03 -5.56 0.36
N GLN A 31 -16.23 -5.67 0.94
CA GLN A 31 -16.88 -4.51 1.57
C GLN A 31 -16.07 -3.93 2.74
N LYS A 32 -15.40 -4.78 3.55
CA LYS A 32 -14.51 -4.30 4.62
C LYS A 32 -13.30 -3.53 4.06
N ILE A 33 -12.71 -4.01 2.95
CA ILE A 33 -11.60 -3.32 2.29
C ILE A 33 -12.09 -1.97 1.75
N LYS A 34 -13.25 -1.92 1.11
CA LYS A 34 -13.88 -0.68 0.63
C LYS A 34 -14.18 0.30 1.77
N GLU A 35 -14.55 -0.17 2.95
CA GLU A 35 -14.74 0.68 4.13
C GLU A 35 -13.41 1.33 4.58
N LYS A 36 -12.27 0.62 4.44
CA LYS A 36 -10.95 1.15 4.76
C LYS A 36 -10.47 2.18 3.74
N GLU A 37 -10.73 1.97 2.46
CA GLU A 37 -10.48 2.97 1.42
C GLU A 37 -11.33 4.23 1.65
N ASN A 38 -12.64 4.12 1.85
CA ASN A 38 -13.50 5.27 2.17
C ASN A 38 -13.10 5.99 3.48
N GLU A 39 -12.51 5.28 4.45
CA GLU A 39 -11.93 5.90 5.65
C GLU A 39 -10.65 6.67 5.31
N GLY A 40 -9.79 6.12 4.42
CA GLY A 40 -8.61 6.75 3.87
C GLY A 40 -8.94 8.07 3.16
N ASP A 41 -9.85 8.03 2.19
CA ASP A 41 -10.37 9.17 1.45
C ASP A 41 -10.79 10.33 2.38
N ARG A 42 -11.56 10.01 3.42
CA ARG A 42 -11.99 11.01 4.41
C ARG A 42 -10.80 11.62 5.14
N MET A 43 -9.80 10.80 5.51
CA MET A 43 -8.58 11.30 6.16
C MET A 43 -7.77 12.21 5.23
N VAL A 44 -7.66 11.88 3.93
CA VAL A 44 -7.03 12.72 2.91
C VAL A 44 -7.71 14.09 2.87
N HIS A 45 -9.03 14.11 2.73
CA HIS A 45 -9.80 15.35 2.70
C HIS A 45 -9.64 16.19 3.97
N GLU A 46 -9.65 15.56 5.15
CA GLU A 46 -9.41 16.23 6.44
C GLU A 46 -8.01 16.82 6.50
N ILE A 47 -6.96 16.05 6.13
CA ILE A 47 -5.57 16.52 6.16
C ILE A 47 -5.38 17.71 5.21
N LEU A 48 -5.86 17.62 3.98
CA LEU A 48 -5.74 18.69 2.99
C LEU A 48 -6.55 19.94 3.41
N SER A 49 -7.72 19.77 4.02
CA SER A 49 -8.50 20.88 4.57
C SER A 49 -7.77 21.60 5.71
N GLU A 50 -7.18 20.86 6.65
CA GLU A 50 -6.39 21.45 7.72
C GLU A 50 -5.10 22.10 7.22
N LEU A 51 -4.45 21.48 6.22
CA LEU A 51 -3.28 22.05 5.56
C LEU A 51 -3.61 23.42 4.94
N ASN A 52 -4.77 23.57 4.30
CA ASN A 52 -5.21 24.84 3.70
C ASN A 52 -5.50 25.94 4.71
N LYS A 53 -5.88 25.60 5.94
CA LYS A 53 -6.14 26.55 7.04
C LYS A 53 -4.90 26.91 7.83
N THR A 54 -3.85 26.08 7.76
CA THR A 54 -2.63 26.23 8.57
C THR A 54 -1.62 27.08 7.83
N PHE A 55 -1.16 28.20 8.42
CA PHE A 55 -0.21 29.10 7.78
C PHE A 55 1.24 28.58 7.83
N ILE A 56 1.64 27.93 8.93
CA ILE A 56 2.99 27.36 9.13
C ILE A 56 2.85 25.86 9.44
N THR A 57 3.55 25.02 8.70
CA THR A 57 3.59 23.58 8.87
C THR A 57 5.00 23.13 9.32
N PRO A 58 5.14 22.06 10.11
CA PRO A 58 6.44 21.58 10.60
C PRO A 58 7.32 20.99 9.49
N ILE A 59 6.73 20.54 8.40
CA ILE A 59 7.38 20.06 7.17
C ILE A 59 6.71 20.72 5.97
N ASP A 60 7.37 20.68 4.81
CA ASP A 60 6.86 21.30 3.60
C ASP A 60 5.48 20.76 3.21
N ARG A 61 4.59 21.66 2.78
CA ARG A 61 3.22 21.31 2.39
C ARG A 61 3.20 20.32 1.23
N GLU A 62 4.13 20.46 0.29
CA GLU A 62 4.25 19.55 -0.84
C GLU A 62 4.61 18.13 -0.41
N ASP A 63 5.50 18.00 0.59
CA ASP A 63 5.87 16.70 1.13
C ASP A 63 4.69 16.06 1.88
N ILE A 64 3.90 16.85 2.64
CA ILE A 64 2.67 16.38 3.27
C ILE A 64 1.69 15.88 2.21
N CYS A 65 1.46 16.64 1.14
CA CYS A 65 0.55 16.24 0.07
C CYS A 65 1.01 14.92 -0.58
N LYS A 66 2.30 14.78 -0.88
CA LYS A 66 2.86 13.55 -1.48
C LYS A 66 2.65 12.35 -0.56
N LEU A 67 3.02 12.46 0.74
CA LEU A 67 2.82 11.39 1.71
C LEU A 67 1.37 10.93 1.77
N VAL A 68 0.44 11.88 1.81
CA VAL A 68 -1.00 11.59 1.92
C VAL A 68 -1.53 10.93 0.67
N SER A 69 -1.13 11.41 -0.53
CA SER A 69 -1.55 10.80 -1.80
C SER A 69 -0.97 9.40 -1.98
N SER A 70 0.33 9.18 -1.71
CA SER A 70 0.91 7.84 -1.87
C SER A 70 0.32 6.82 -0.89
N LEU A 71 -0.07 7.23 0.34
CA LEU A 71 -0.79 6.35 1.27
C LEU A 71 -2.20 6.01 0.79
N ASP A 72 -2.86 6.94 0.13
CA ASP A 72 -4.18 6.76 -0.47
C ASP A 72 -4.12 5.78 -1.66
N ASP A 73 -3.16 5.99 -2.55
CA ASP A 73 -2.92 5.11 -3.70
C ASP A 73 -2.72 3.63 -3.31
N ILE A 74 -2.16 3.35 -2.10
CA ILE A 74 -2.06 1.98 -1.59
C ILE A 74 -3.47 1.40 -1.34
N LEU A 75 -4.35 2.15 -0.68
CA LEU A 75 -5.72 1.71 -0.40
C LEU A 75 -6.55 1.55 -1.68
N ASP A 76 -6.37 2.43 -2.66
CA ASP A 76 -7.01 2.35 -3.96
C ASP A 76 -6.62 1.05 -4.69
N ASN A 77 -5.34 0.68 -4.67
CA ASN A 77 -4.88 -0.59 -5.23
C ASN A 77 -5.48 -1.80 -4.50
N LEU A 78 -5.57 -1.77 -3.16
CA LEU A 78 -6.20 -2.85 -2.38
C LEU A 78 -7.69 -3.01 -2.73
N GLU A 79 -8.39 -1.89 -2.85
CA GLU A 79 -9.80 -1.90 -3.25
C GLU A 79 -9.95 -2.47 -4.66
N ALA A 80 -9.15 -2.02 -5.63
CA ALA A 80 -9.15 -2.53 -7.00
C ALA A 80 -8.90 -4.04 -7.06
N VAL A 81 -7.90 -4.55 -6.31
CA VAL A 81 -7.62 -6.00 -6.20
C VAL A 81 -8.84 -6.74 -5.66
N SER A 82 -9.41 -6.29 -4.55
CA SER A 82 -10.55 -6.96 -3.90
C SER A 82 -11.79 -6.96 -4.79
N GLU A 83 -12.05 -5.86 -5.50
CA GLU A 83 -13.14 -5.74 -6.46
C GLU A 83 -12.95 -6.66 -7.66
N ARG A 84 -11.74 -6.70 -8.26
CA ARG A 84 -11.44 -7.58 -9.39
C ARG A 84 -11.54 -9.05 -9.03
N LEU A 85 -11.11 -9.46 -7.82
CA LEU A 85 -11.28 -10.84 -7.36
C LEU A 85 -12.76 -11.29 -7.43
N VAL A 86 -13.68 -10.42 -7.01
CA VAL A 86 -15.13 -10.69 -7.05
C VAL A 86 -15.68 -10.54 -8.47
N LEU A 87 -15.39 -9.42 -9.15
CA LEU A 87 -15.91 -9.09 -10.49
C LEU A 87 -15.52 -10.14 -11.53
N TYR A 88 -14.27 -10.61 -11.48
CA TYR A 88 -13.77 -11.64 -12.39
C TYR A 88 -14.17 -13.05 -12.00
N LYS A 89 -14.92 -13.19 -10.89
CA LYS A 89 -15.39 -14.48 -10.36
C LYS A 89 -14.24 -15.46 -10.15
N ILE A 90 -13.17 -14.98 -9.56
CA ILE A 90 -12.01 -15.80 -9.19
C ILE A 90 -12.47 -16.80 -8.14
N LYS A 91 -12.28 -18.10 -8.40
CA LYS A 91 -12.78 -19.17 -7.52
C LYS A 91 -11.85 -19.48 -6.34
N LYS A 92 -10.60 -19.15 -6.48
CA LYS A 92 -9.54 -19.29 -5.45
C LYS A 92 -8.45 -18.25 -5.71
N PRO A 93 -7.78 -17.75 -4.68
CA PRO A 93 -6.69 -16.80 -4.87
C PRO A 93 -5.64 -17.34 -5.86
N PRO A 94 -5.15 -16.51 -6.80
CA PRO A 94 -4.02 -16.87 -7.62
C PRO A 94 -2.78 -17.17 -6.78
N LYS A 95 -1.89 -18.00 -7.31
CA LYS A 95 -0.78 -18.65 -6.58
C LYS A 95 0.07 -17.69 -5.73
N TYR A 96 0.36 -16.49 -6.23
CA TYR A 96 1.29 -15.55 -5.59
C TYR A 96 0.60 -14.42 -4.82
N MET A 97 -0.73 -14.34 -4.83
CA MET A 97 -1.47 -13.22 -4.22
C MET A 97 -1.18 -13.05 -2.72
N LEU A 98 -1.14 -14.16 -1.98
CA LEU A 98 -0.85 -14.10 -0.55
C LEU A 98 0.60 -13.66 -0.28
N GLU A 99 1.57 -14.12 -1.10
CA GLU A 99 2.98 -13.72 -0.99
C GLU A 99 3.15 -12.21 -1.24
N PHE A 100 2.47 -11.66 -2.27
CA PHE A 100 2.39 -10.21 -2.51
C PHE A 100 1.79 -9.45 -1.32
N ALA A 101 0.65 -9.91 -0.80
CA ALA A 101 -0.02 -9.25 0.33
C ALA A 101 0.86 -9.24 1.60
N GLN A 102 1.61 -10.31 1.84
CA GLN A 102 2.57 -10.38 2.96
C GLN A 102 3.78 -9.46 2.75
N THR A 103 4.29 -9.32 1.52
CA THR A 103 5.35 -8.37 1.19
C THR A 103 4.86 -6.94 1.35
N LEU A 104 3.66 -6.62 0.85
CA LEU A 104 3.02 -5.32 1.02
C LEU A 104 2.81 -4.98 2.51
N HIS A 105 2.39 -5.96 3.33
CA HIS A 105 2.24 -5.74 4.76
C HIS A 105 3.56 -5.35 5.44
N LYS A 106 4.66 -6.02 5.10
CA LYS A 106 5.99 -5.68 5.64
C LYS A 106 6.43 -4.27 5.20
N ALA A 107 6.25 -3.93 3.92
CA ALA A 107 6.58 -2.61 3.39
C ALA A 107 5.77 -1.52 4.11
N SER A 108 4.45 -1.68 4.21
CA SER A 108 3.55 -0.73 4.87
C SER A 108 3.79 -0.63 6.39
N TYR A 109 4.22 -1.71 7.04
CA TYR A 109 4.64 -1.66 8.44
C TYR A 109 5.86 -0.74 8.62
N ASN A 110 6.89 -0.89 7.78
CA ASN A 110 8.07 -0.03 7.81
C ASN A 110 7.74 1.42 7.46
N VAL A 111 6.83 1.66 6.52
CA VAL A 111 6.28 2.99 6.21
C VAL A 111 5.61 3.61 7.45
N HIS A 112 4.75 2.85 8.14
CA HIS A 112 4.06 3.31 9.34
C HIS A 112 5.05 3.71 10.45
N GLU A 113 6.04 2.87 10.72
CA GLU A 113 7.08 3.15 11.71
C GLU A 113 7.92 4.39 11.35
N ALA A 114 8.29 4.55 10.07
CA ALA A 114 9.01 5.73 9.60
C ALA A 114 8.16 7.01 9.78
N ILE A 115 6.87 6.98 9.43
CA ILE A 115 5.93 8.11 9.62
C ILE A 115 5.75 8.45 11.09
N ALA A 116 5.66 7.45 11.98
CA ALA A 116 5.51 7.68 13.42
C ALA A 116 6.69 8.47 14.01
N LEU A 117 7.90 8.26 13.49
CA LEU A 117 9.11 8.98 13.91
C LEU A 117 9.21 10.40 13.34
N LEU A 118 8.50 10.75 12.24
CA LEU A 118 8.49 12.11 11.68
C LEU A 118 8.04 13.18 12.69
N ARG A 119 7.22 12.81 13.65
CA ARG A 119 6.67 13.74 14.65
C ARG A 119 7.73 14.51 15.45
N ASN A 120 8.89 13.91 15.66
CA ASN A 120 9.91 14.46 16.55
C ASN A 120 11.29 14.61 15.91
N PHE A 121 11.54 14.10 14.69
CA PHE A 121 12.85 14.02 14.03
C PHE A 121 13.98 13.45 14.91
N LYS A 122 13.61 12.72 16.00
CA LYS A 122 14.55 12.35 17.07
C LYS A 122 15.44 11.17 16.70
N ASP A 123 15.05 10.38 15.70
CA ASP A 123 15.80 9.19 15.31
C ASP A 123 15.88 9.06 13.78
N ALA A 124 16.60 10.01 13.17
CA ALA A 124 16.86 10.00 11.73
C ALA A 124 17.55 8.70 11.28
N THR A 125 18.35 8.06 12.15
CA THR A 125 19.02 6.80 11.84
C THR A 125 18.01 5.67 11.71
N GLN A 126 17.09 5.57 12.67
CA GLN A 126 16.05 4.52 12.64
C GLN A 126 15.08 4.72 11.46
N MET A 127 14.70 5.97 11.16
CA MET A 127 13.88 6.28 9.98
C MET A 127 14.54 5.82 8.68
N ARG A 128 15.86 6.07 8.51
CA ARG A 128 16.63 5.59 7.33
C ARG A 128 16.66 4.05 7.25
N ILE A 129 16.68 3.35 8.38
CA ILE A 129 16.60 1.89 8.40
C ILE A 129 15.25 1.44 7.88
N PHE A 130 14.14 2.02 8.36
CA PHE A 130 12.80 1.67 7.88
C PHE A 130 12.63 1.96 6.38
N CYS A 131 13.08 3.13 5.89
CA CYS A 131 13.05 3.43 4.46
C CYS A 131 13.85 2.40 3.63
N LYS A 132 15.04 2.02 4.11
CA LYS A 132 15.86 0.99 3.43
C LYS A 132 15.16 -0.37 3.40
N GLU A 133 14.47 -0.76 4.47
CA GLU A 133 13.69 -2.00 4.48
C GLU A 133 12.53 -1.94 3.46
N VAL A 134 11.87 -0.78 3.29
CA VAL A 134 10.82 -0.63 2.25
C VAL A 134 11.40 -0.88 0.86
N HIS A 135 12.54 -0.29 0.50
CA HIS A 135 13.20 -0.57 -0.78
C HIS A 135 13.58 -2.07 -0.95
N THR A 136 13.89 -2.75 0.16
CA THR A 136 14.14 -4.20 0.12
C THR A 136 12.87 -4.96 -0.23
N GLN A 137 11.72 -4.60 0.38
CA GLN A 137 10.43 -5.22 0.07
C GLN A 137 9.94 -4.88 -1.35
N GLU A 138 10.20 -3.68 -1.86
CA GLU A 138 9.91 -3.34 -3.26
C GLU A 138 10.69 -4.29 -4.21
N ASN A 139 12.00 -4.42 -4.04
CA ASN A 139 12.81 -5.34 -4.84
C ASN A 139 12.36 -6.81 -4.71
N GLU A 140 11.83 -7.24 -3.54
CA GLU A 140 11.19 -8.55 -3.34
C GLU A 140 9.88 -8.66 -4.17
N GLY A 141 9.04 -7.61 -4.16
CA GLY A 141 7.80 -7.50 -4.93
C GLY A 141 8.04 -7.62 -6.43
N ASP A 142 8.99 -6.86 -6.93
CA ASP A 142 9.48 -6.86 -8.30
C ASP A 142 9.97 -8.26 -8.75
N ALA A 143 10.77 -8.93 -7.92
CA ALA A 143 11.24 -10.28 -8.20
C ALA A 143 10.07 -11.29 -8.21
N LEU A 144 9.11 -11.09 -7.30
CA LEU A 144 7.91 -11.90 -7.21
C LEU A 144 7.02 -11.71 -8.45
N LEU A 145 6.84 -10.46 -8.93
CA LEU A 145 6.09 -10.18 -10.16
C LEU A 145 6.71 -10.89 -11.36
N ARG A 146 8.04 -10.75 -11.55
CA ARG A 146 8.75 -11.43 -12.65
C ARG A 146 8.57 -12.94 -12.62
N LYS A 147 8.65 -13.56 -11.43
CA LYS A 147 8.43 -14.99 -11.23
C LYS A 147 6.98 -15.39 -11.52
N ALA A 148 6.02 -14.63 -10.99
CA ALA A 148 4.59 -14.86 -11.16
C ALA A 148 4.17 -14.76 -12.64
N MET A 149 4.67 -13.74 -13.35
CA MET A 149 4.43 -13.55 -14.78
C MET A 149 5.04 -14.67 -15.62
N ALA A 150 6.26 -15.11 -15.35
CA ALA A 150 6.89 -16.22 -16.07
C ALA A 150 6.06 -17.52 -15.97
N GLU A 151 5.48 -17.81 -14.81
CA GLU A 151 4.59 -18.96 -14.64
C GLU A 151 3.20 -18.74 -15.26
N LEU A 152 2.67 -17.52 -15.19
CA LEU A 152 1.33 -17.21 -15.68
C LEU A 152 1.19 -17.47 -17.18
N PHE A 153 2.22 -17.16 -17.96
CA PHE A 153 2.22 -17.33 -19.41
C PHE A 153 2.46 -18.78 -19.88
N ASN A 154 2.66 -19.73 -18.96
CA ASN A 154 2.85 -21.14 -19.28
C ASN A 154 1.50 -21.90 -19.35
N GLY A 155 0.91 -21.96 -20.55
CA GLY A 155 -0.18 -22.91 -20.85
C GLY A 155 -1.56 -22.55 -20.31
N LYS A 156 -1.83 -21.28 -19.99
CA LYS A 156 -3.14 -20.79 -19.55
C LYS A 156 -3.96 -20.19 -20.69
N ASP A 157 -5.28 -20.13 -20.51
CA ASP A 157 -6.18 -19.40 -21.37
C ASP A 157 -5.92 -17.88 -21.32
N ALA A 158 -6.03 -17.22 -22.48
CA ALA A 158 -5.73 -15.78 -22.59
C ALA A 158 -6.58 -14.90 -21.66
N VAL A 159 -7.85 -15.25 -21.46
CA VAL A 159 -8.73 -14.50 -20.53
C VAL A 159 -8.29 -14.70 -19.09
N GLU A 160 -7.87 -15.89 -18.70
CA GLU A 160 -7.31 -16.16 -17.36
C GLU A 160 -6.01 -15.39 -17.15
N ILE A 161 -5.13 -15.34 -18.17
CA ILE A 161 -3.89 -14.56 -18.12
C ILE A 161 -4.19 -13.08 -17.85
N ILE A 162 -5.11 -12.47 -18.62
CA ILE A 162 -5.47 -11.06 -18.45
C ILE A 162 -5.95 -10.78 -17.02
N LYS A 163 -6.90 -11.59 -16.53
CA LYS A 163 -7.47 -11.41 -15.17
C LYS A 163 -6.42 -11.49 -14.07
N ILE A 164 -5.52 -12.49 -14.15
CA ILE A 164 -4.52 -12.71 -13.10
C ILE A 164 -3.39 -11.70 -13.22
N LYS A 165 -3.02 -11.31 -14.45
CA LYS A 165 -2.00 -10.27 -14.67
C LYS A 165 -2.40 -8.97 -14.02
N GLU A 166 -3.62 -8.48 -14.23
CA GLU A 166 -4.11 -7.25 -13.61
C GLU A 166 -4.03 -7.29 -12.07
N LEU A 167 -4.37 -8.44 -11.46
CA LEU A 167 -4.26 -8.62 -10.01
C LEU A 167 -2.81 -8.55 -9.52
N TYR A 168 -1.86 -9.12 -10.26
CA TYR A 168 -0.44 -9.06 -9.89
C TYR A 168 0.14 -7.66 -10.08
N ASP A 169 -0.23 -6.99 -11.17
CA ASP A 169 0.20 -5.62 -11.46
C ASP A 169 -0.31 -4.65 -10.36
N ASP A 170 -1.58 -4.76 -9.92
CA ASP A 170 -2.11 -3.92 -8.85
C ASP A 170 -1.41 -4.17 -7.50
N MET A 171 -1.07 -5.43 -7.20
CA MET A 171 -0.36 -5.76 -5.95
C MET A 171 1.07 -5.22 -5.93
N GLU A 172 1.78 -5.31 -7.03
CA GLU A 172 3.11 -4.73 -7.16
C GLU A 172 3.03 -3.20 -7.12
N SER A 173 2.09 -2.58 -7.83
CA SER A 173 1.87 -1.14 -7.76
C SER A 173 1.59 -0.66 -6.32
N ALA A 174 0.88 -1.45 -5.51
CA ALA A 174 0.69 -1.10 -4.10
C ALA A 174 2.00 -1.13 -3.30
N ILE A 175 2.92 -2.05 -3.61
CA ILE A 175 4.26 -2.11 -2.99
C ILE A 175 5.10 -0.92 -3.43
N ASP A 176 5.07 -0.54 -4.72
CA ASP A 176 5.75 0.65 -5.25
C ASP A 176 5.27 1.94 -4.56
N ARG A 177 3.95 2.04 -4.26
CA ARG A 177 3.47 3.21 -3.49
C ARG A 177 4.09 3.29 -2.10
N CYS A 178 4.44 2.15 -1.47
CA CYS A 178 5.18 2.17 -0.21
C CYS A 178 6.60 2.75 -0.40
N GLU A 179 7.27 2.44 -1.52
CA GLU A 179 8.56 3.04 -1.86
C GLU A 179 8.44 4.54 -2.07
N ASP A 180 7.43 5.03 -2.79
CA ASP A 180 7.15 6.45 -2.95
C ASP A 180 7.03 7.18 -1.59
N VAL A 181 6.34 6.56 -0.61
CA VAL A 181 6.26 7.12 0.75
C VAL A 181 7.63 7.15 1.42
N ALA A 182 8.43 6.07 1.30
CA ALA A 182 9.77 6.01 1.88
C ALA A 182 10.72 7.07 1.28
N ASP A 183 10.61 7.31 -0.01
CA ASP A 183 11.39 8.34 -0.71
C ASP A 183 11.03 9.75 -0.21
N VAL A 184 9.73 10.06 -0.05
CA VAL A 184 9.30 11.34 0.52
C VAL A 184 9.79 11.50 1.96
N VAL A 185 9.77 10.42 2.78
CA VAL A 185 10.35 10.45 4.15
C VAL A 185 11.85 10.70 4.08
N GLY A 186 12.57 10.09 3.13
CA GLY A 186 13.99 10.31 2.87
C GLY A 186 14.29 11.78 2.52
N ASP A 187 13.50 12.38 1.63
CA ASP A 187 13.62 13.79 1.24
C ASP A 187 13.38 14.73 2.44
N ILE A 188 12.38 14.45 3.27
CA ILE A 188 12.11 15.19 4.51
C ILE A 188 13.33 15.08 5.45
N LEU A 189 13.92 13.91 5.61
CA LEU A 189 15.11 13.73 6.44
C LEU A 189 16.32 14.53 5.96
N VAL A 190 16.50 14.69 4.65
CA VAL A 190 17.59 15.51 4.09
C VAL A 190 17.35 16.99 4.36
N LYS A 191 16.09 17.44 4.39
CA LYS A 191 15.75 18.86 4.62
C LYS A 191 15.81 19.28 6.08
N TYR A 192 15.49 18.36 7.01
CA TYR A 192 15.18 18.73 8.42
C TYR A 192 16.00 17.98 9.48
N ALA A 193 16.85 17.00 9.12
CA ALA A 193 17.65 16.21 10.08
C ALA A 193 19.13 16.59 10.14
#